data_b27f3d75bc4d283af0f6d151970b7078
#
_entry.id   b27f3d75bc4d283af0f6d151970b7078
#
_cell.length_a   1.000
_cell.length_b   1.000
_cell.length_c   1.000
_cell.angle_alpha   90.00
_cell.angle_beta   90.00
_cell.angle_gamma   90.00
#
_symmetry.space_group_name_H-M   'P 1'
#
loop_
_entity.id
_entity.type
_entity.pdbx_description
1 polymer ?
#
loop_
_entity_poly.entity_id
_entity_poly.type
_entity_poly.pdbx_seq_one_letter_code
_entity_poly.pdbx_strand_id
1 'polypeptide(L)'
;TGDLGMYFALLYQNGGDMYNEKGTKTTVDDEAGMKAFEDYVRYFNDYGLPQIYDFASRFRSGEMPIGIAAYSTYNTLVVSAPEIHGLWEFTLIPGTYRTDENGETYLDRSSFITGSATMMIASDDEKVKQNAWEFMKWWAKTETQVQFGREIEALLGSSARYATANKDAFVQLSWSAEDIKVLDAQWEQTVGIREVPGGYDTGRHIGNAIRKVLNDKDDTRETIIDYSIKIDEEIEKKRKE
;
A
#
# COMPACT_ATOMS: atom_id res chain seq x y z
N THR A 1 4.77 -13.25 -5.94
CA THR A 1 3.91 -13.02 -4.74
C THR A 1 4.59 -12.07 -3.76
N GLY A 2 5.06 -10.91 -4.22
CA GLY A 2 5.69 -9.94 -3.32
C GLY A 2 4.77 -8.80 -2.89
N ASP A 3 3.74 -8.53 -3.65
CA ASP A 3 2.85 -7.38 -3.40
C ASP A 3 1.55 -7.84 -2.71
N LEU A 4 1.46 -7.53 -1.42
CA LEU A 4 0.26 -7.77 -0.62
C LEU A 4 -0.75 -6.62 -0.70
N GLY A 5 -0.50 -5.61 -1.55
CA GLY A 5 -1.33 -4.41 -1.61
C GLY A 5 -2.79 -4.69 -1.88
N MET A 6 -3.08 -5.60 -2.81
CA MET A 6 -4.46 -5.98 -3.10
C MET A 6 -5.11 -6.76 -1.96
N TYR A 7 -4.36 -7.60 -1.24
CA TYR A 7 -4.86 -8.27 -0.05
C TYR A 7 -5.26 -7.26 1.04
N PHE A 8 -4.41 -6.27 1.32
CA PHE A 8 -4.73 -5.22 2.29
C PHE A 8 -5.93 -4.37 1.86
N ALA A 9 -6.04 -4.04 0.58
CA ALA A 9 -7.22 -3.34 0.07
C ALA A 9 -8.49 -4.16 0.30
N LEU A 10 -8.50 -5.45 -0.02
CA LEU A 10 -9.63 -6.33 0.23
C LEU A 10 -9.95 -6.45 1.73
N LEU A 11 -8.94 -6.52 2.59
CA LEU A 11 -9.12 -6.57 4.04
C LEU A 11 -9.88 -5.33 4.55
N TYR A 12 -9.40 -4.14 4.20
CA TYR A 12 -10.04 -2.89 4.61
C TYR A 12 -11.41 -2.70 3.99
N GLN A 13 -11.59 -3.01 2.71
CA GLN A 13 -12.87 -2.95 2.01
C GLN A 13 -13.92 -3.94 2.56
N ASN A 14 -13.50 -5.02 3.22
CA ASN A 14 -14.39 -5.91 3.96
C ASN A 14 -14.59 -5.47 5.43
N GLY A 15 -14.01 -4.34 5.83
CA GLY A 15 -14.14 -3.78 7.18
C GLY A 15 -13.23 -4.41 8.22
N GLY A 16 -12.23 -5.16 7.79
CA GLY A 16 -11.21 -5.73 8.66
C GLY A 16 -10.06 -4.77 8.96
N ASP A 17 -9.20 -5.20 9.84
CA ASP A 17 -7.91 -4.56 10.14
C ASP A 17 -6.85 -5.69 10.26
N MET A 18 -5.58 -5.31 10.29
CA MET A 18 -4.48 -6.25 10.52
C MET A 18 -4.40 -6.72 11.96
N TYR A 19 -4.80 -5.86 12.90
CA TYR A 19 -4.66 -6.10 14.33
C TYR A 19 -5.87 -5.59 15.09
N ASN A 20 -6.13 -6.18 16.27
CA ASN A 20 -7.13 -5.68 17.18
C ASN A 20 -6.77 -4.26 17.68
N GLU A 21 -7.73 -3.54 18.27
CA GLU A 21 -7.53 -2.15 18.75
C GLU A 21 -6.32 -1.97 19.66
N LYS A 22 -5.99 -2.98 20.48
CA LYS A 22 -4.87 -2.95 21.41
C LYS A 22 -3.52 -3.29 20.74
N GLY A 23 -3.50 -3.72 19.49
CA GLY A 23 -2.30 -4.19 18.80
C GLY A 23 -1.64 -5.41 19.48
N THR A 24 -2.46 -6.27 20.09
CA THR A 24 -1.97 -7.45 20.85
C THR A 24 -2.13 -8.76 20.11
N LYS A 25 -2.96 -8.75 19.07
CA LYS A 25 -3.26 -9.90 18.21
C LYS A 25 -3.54 -9.45 16.80
N THR A 26 -3.26 -10.33 15.86
CA THR A 26 -3.77 -10.16 14.50
C THR A 26 -5.27 -10.47 14.43
N THR A 27 -5.92 -9.95 13.39
CA THR A 27 -7.34 -10.19 13.09
C THR A 27 -7.53 -10.71 11.66
N VAL A 28 -6.45 -11.23 11.05
CA VAL A 28 -6.50 -11.77 9.68
C VAL A 28 -7.31 -13.06 9.55
N ASP A 29 -7.63 -13.71 10.67
CA ASP A 29 -8.49 -14.90 10.78
C ASP A 29 -9.93 -14.57 11.23
N ASP A 30 -10.27 -13.32 11.45
CA ASP A 30 -11.65 -12.86 11.63
C ASP A 30 -12.44 -13.00 10.32
N GLU A 31 -13.75 -12.83 10.36
CA GLU A 31 -14.63 -12.98 9.20
C GLU A 31 -14.18 -12.11 8.01
N ALA A 32 -13.86 -10.83 8.25
CA ALA A 32 -13.38 -9.91 7.22
C ALA A 32 -12.00 -10.31 6.67
N GLY A 33 -11.10 -10.73 7.56
CA GLY A 33 -9.76 -11.20 7.19
C GLY A 33 -9.79 -12.47 6.37
N MET A 34 -10.57 -13.46 6.80
CA MET A 34 -10.79 -14.71 6.05
C MET A 34 -11.37 -14.45 4.67
N LYS A 35 -12.42 -13.60 4.61
CA LYS A 35 -13.04 -13.26 3.33
C LYS A 35 -12.05 -12.58 2.39
N ALA A 36 -11.27 -11.64 2.87
CA ALA A 36 -10.23 -10.96 2.08
C ALA A 36 -9.18 -11.94 1.56
N PHE A 37 -8.77 -12.90 2.40
CA PHE A 37 -7.79 -13.92 2.03
C PHE A 37 -8.34 -14.88 0.97
N GLU A 38 -9.57 -15.37 1.15
CA GLU A 38 -10.26 -16.21 0.17
C GLU A 38 -10.41 -15.48 -1.18
N ASP A 39 -10.91 -14.24 -1.17
CA ASP A 39 -11.11 -13.45 -2.39
C ASP A 39 -9.76 -13.17 -3.10
N TYR A 40 -8.68 -12.90 -2.36
CA TYR A 40 -7.35 -12.70 -2.92
C TYR A 40 -6.81 -13.98 -3.59
N VAL A 41 -6.92 -15.13 -2.94
CA VAL A 41 -6.48 -16.41 -3.48
C VAL A 41 -7.24 -16.81 -4.75
N ARG A 42 -8.53 -16.48 -4.82
CA ARG A 42 -9.39 -16.75 -5.99
C ARG A 42 -8.91 -16.03 -7.25
N TYR A 43 -8.26 -14.88 -7.16
CA TYR A 43 -7.68 -14.24 -8.34
C TYR A 43 -6.71 -15.17 -9.09
N PHE A 44 -5.96 -15.99 -8.38
CA PHE A 44 -4.98 -16.90 -8.95
C PHE A 44 -5.59 -18.27 -9.28
N ASN A 45 -6.34 -18.86 -8.35
CA ASN A 45 -6.87 -20.22 -8.50
C ASN A 45 -8.08 -20.29 -9.44
N ASP A 46 -9.01 -19.32 -9.34
CA ASP A 46 -10.27 -19.36 -10.09
C ASP A 46 -10.20 -18.52 -11.37
N TYR A 47 -9.56 -17.35 -11.32
CA TYR A 47 -9.50 -16.43 -12.46
C TYR A 47 -8.18 -16.50 -13.23
N GLY A 48 -7.21 -17.30 -12.78
CA GLY A 48 -6.00 -17.60 -13.52
C GLY A 48 -5.02 -16.41 -13.64
N LEU A 49 -5.05 -15.44 -12.72
CA LEU A 49 -4.04 -14.39 -12.71
C LEU A 49 -2.66 -15.00 -12.51
N PRO A 50 -1.63 -14.55 -13.24
CA PRO A 50 -0.27 -15.02 -13.03
C PRO A 50 0.27 -14.53 -11.69
N GLN A 51 0.95 -15.41 -10.95
CA GLN A 51 1.58 -15.06 -9.67
C GLN A 51 2.79 -14.14 -9.83
N ILE A 52 3.46 -14.22 -10.97
CA ILE A 52 4.64 -13.42 -11.30
C ILE A 52 4.47 -12.86 -12.71
N TYR A 53 4.60 -11.56 -12.84
CA TYR A 53 4.52 -10.86 -14.11
C TYR A 53 5.22 -9.51 -14.03
N ASP A 54 5.69 -9.03 -15.18
CA ASP A 54 6.09 -7.64 -15.36
C ASP A 54 4.90 -6.85 -15.90
N PHE A 55 4.27 -6.08 -15.00
CA PHE A 55 3.08 -5.30 -15.36
C PHE A 55 3.39 -4.28 -16.45
N ALA A 56 4.49 -3.53 -16.33
CA ALA A 56 4.79 -2.47 -17.28
C ALA A 56 4.99 -3.02 -18.71
N SER A 57 5.72 -4.13 -18.85
CA SER A 57 5.92 -4.79 -20.15
C SER A 57 4.62 -5.35 -20.74
N ARG A 58 3.78 -5.98 -19.91
CA ARG A 58 2.50 -6.55 -20.37
C ARG A 58 1.44 -5.50 -20.65
N PHE A 59 1.42 -4.41 -19.89
CA PHE A 59 0.57 -3.26 -20.14
C PHE A 59 0.93 -2.59 -21.46
N ARG A 60 2.24 -2.37 -21.67
CA ARG A 60 2.79 -1.82 -22.91
C ARG A 60 2.42 -2.66 -24.15
N SER A 61 2.48 -3.99 -24.06
CA SER A 61 2.13 -4.90 -25.15
C SER A 61 0.63 -5.10 -25.34
N GLY A 62 -0.21 -4.61 -24.43
CA GLY A 62 -1.65 -4.81 -24.42
C GLY A 62 -2.10 -6.18 -23.86
N GLU A 63 -1.18 -7.00 -23.37
CA GLU A 63 -1.52 -8.29 -22.73
C GLU A 63 -2.24 -8.10 -21.39
N MET A 64 -1.94 -7.03 -20.67
CA MET A 64 -2.58 -6.63 -19.42
C MET A 64 -3.11 -5.20 -19.55
N PRO A 65 -4.26 -4.97 -20.18
CA PRO A 65 -4.77 -3.61 -20.43
C PRO A 65 -5.32 -2.92 -19.17
N ILE A 66 -5.44 -3.64 -18.07
CA ILE A 66 -5.90 -3.14 -16.76
C ILE A 66 -5.01 -3.73 -15.68
N GLY A 67 -4.66 -2.92 -14.68
CA GLY A 67 -3.91 -3.36 -13.50
C GLY A 67 -4.18 -2.48 -12.29
N ILE A 68 -3.92 -3.02 -11.11
CA ILE A 68 -3.89 -2.28 -9.86
C ILE A 68 -2.42 -2.18 -9.43
N ALA A 69 -1.95 -0.97 -9.20
CA ALA A 69 -0.54 -0.72 -8.88
C ALA A 69 -0.40 0.52 -7.99
N ALA A 70 0.77 0.69 -7.40
CA ALA A 70 1.11 1.93 -6.71
C ALA A 70 1.11 3.11 -7.70
N TYR A 71 0.71 4.29 -7.26
CA TYR A 71 0.64 5.47 -8.15
C TYR A 71 2.00 5.84 -8.75
N SER A 72 3.11 5.50 -8.10
CA SER A 72 4.46 5.66 -8.64
C SER A 72 4.72 4.84 -9.91
N THR A 73 3.92 3.80 -10.19
CA THR A 73 3.98 3.04 -11.44
C THR A 73 3.68 3.92 -12.67
N TYR A 74 2.93 5.01 -12.49
CA TYR A 74 2.76 6.03 -13.51
C TYR A 74 4.11 6.51 -14.07
N ASN A 75 5.06 6.85 -13.19
CA ASN A 75 6.37 7.33 -13.61
C ASN A 75 7.13 6.26 -14.42
N THR A 76 7.00 4.99 -14.02
CA THR A 76 7.59 3.87 -14.75
C THR A 76 6.99 3.75 -16.15
N LEU A 77 5.67 3.79 -16.29
CA LEU A 77 4.98 3.67 -17.58
C LEU A 77 5.30 4.83 -18.52
N VAL A 78 5.34 6.07 -18.03
CA VAL A 78 5.69 7.25 -18.83
C VAL A 78 7.08 7.10 -19.47
N VAL A 79 8.02 6.48 -18.77
CA VAL A 79 9.40 6.31 -19.26
C VAL A 79 9.58 5.02 -20.07
N SER A 80 9.01 3.91 -19.61
CA SER A 80 9.23 2.59 -20.23
C SER A 80 8.30 2.28 -21.40
N ALA A 81 7.18 3.01 -21.52
CA ALA A 81 6.17 2.79 -22.54
C ALA A 81 5.73 4.13 -23.24
N PRO A 82 6.69 4.92 -23.78
CA PRO A 82 6.37 6.23 -24.34
C PRO A 82 5.44 6.14 -25.55
N GLU A 83 5.41 5.03 -26.28
CA GLU A 83 4.56 4.80 -27.45
C GLU A 83 3.06 4.71 -27.14
N ILE A 84 2.71 4.40 -25.90
CA ILE A 84 1.31 4.38 -25.43
C ILE A 84 0.95 5.59 -24.58
N HIS A 85 1.83 6.60 -24.50
CA HIS A 85 1.57 7.82 -23.75
C HIS A 85 0.32 8.54 -24.29
N GLY A 86 -0.60 8.87 -23.38
CA GLY A 86 -1.88 9.49 -23.72
C GLY A 86 -2.97 8.51 -24.20
N LEU A 87 -2.67 7.20 -24.27
CA LEU A 87 -3.65 6.16 -24.61
C LEU A 87 -4.21 5.43 -23.38
N TRP A 88 -3.81 5.81 -22.19
CA TRP A 88 -4.22 5.23 -20.92
C TRP A 88 -4.35 6.32 -19.84
N GLU A 89 -5.10 6.01 -18.85
CA GLU A 89 -5.31 6.83 -17.64
C GLU A 89 -5.39 5.93 -16.41
N PHE A 90 -5.36 6.52 -15.23
CA PHE A 90 -5.66 5.80 -14.00
C PHE A 90 -6.90 6.39 -13.32
N THR A 91 -7.55 5.56 -12.53
CA THR A 91 -8.75 5.92 -11.78
C THR A 91 -8.68 5.32 -10.37
N LEU A 92 -9.69 5.59 -9.56
CA LEU A 92 -9.83 4.97 -8.24
C LEU A 92 -9.80 3.44 -8.33
N ILE A 93 -9.23 2.79 -7.32
CA ILE A 93 -9.26 1.33 -7.27
C ILE A 93 -10.70 0.80 -7.25
N PRO A 94 -10.93 -0.43 -7.73
CA PRO A 94 -12.21 -1.11 -7.55
C PRO A 94 -12.56 -1.18 -6.06
N GLY A 95 -13.83 -1.09 -5.73
CA GLY A 95 -14.32 -1.13 -4.36
C GLY A 95 -15.27 -2.29 -4.10
N THR A 96 -15.54 -2.53 -2.83
CA THR A 96 -16.50 -3.51 -2.34
C THR A 96 -17.75 -2.80 -1.80
N TYR A 97 -18.94 -3.26 -2.18
CA TYR A 97 -20.17 -2.73 -1.61
C TYR A 97 -20.33 -3.16 -0.15
N ARG A 98 -20.58 -2.18 0.72
CA ARG A 98 -20.84 -2.38 2.14
C ARG A 98 -22.13 -1.69 2.56
N THR A 99 -22.70 -2.15 3.66
CA THR A 99 -23.87 -1.53 4.28
C THR A 99 -23.45 -0.94 5.63
N ASP A 100 -23.77 0.31 5.87
CA ASP A 100 -23.47 1.00 7.12
C ASP A 100 -24.47 0.65 8.24
N GLU A 101 -24.28 1.24 9.42
CA GLU A 101 -25.14 1.04 10.59
C GLU A 101 -26.59 1.50 10.38
N ASN A 102 -26.83 2.40 9.43
CA ASN A 102 -28.14 2.91 9.06
C ASN A 102 -28.85 2.09 7.99
N GLY A 103 -28.18 1.05 7.46
CA GLY A 103 -28.66 0.22 6.37
C GLY A 103 -28.44 0.81 4.98
N GLU A 104 -27.64 1.90 4.86
CA GLU A 104 -27.29 2.49 3.58
C GLU A 104 -26.13 1.76 2.92
N THR A 105 -26.28 1.44 1.63
CA THR A 105 -25.22 0.77 0.86
C THR A 105 -24.30 1.81 0.23
N TYR A 106 -23.01 1.65 0.46
CA TYR A 106 -21.96 2.48 -0.14
C TYR A 106 -20.84 1.63 -0.77
N LEU A 107 -20.07 2.24 -1.65
CA LEU A 107 -18.92 1.59 -2.29
C LEU A 107 -17.64 1.97 -1.54
N ASP A 108 -17.10 1.02 -0.80
CA ASP A 108 -15.85 1.16 -0.07
C ASP A 108 -14.67 0.92 -1.02
N ARG A 109 -13.82 1.93 -1.22
CA ARG A 109 -12.60 1.87 -2.01
C ARG A 109 -11.35 2.02 -1.16
N SER A 110 -11.43 1.59 0.08
CA SER A 110 -10.28 1.60 0.99
C SER A 110 -9.09 0.90 0.37
N SER A 111 -7.93 1.51 0.52
CA SER A 111 -6.64 0.94 0.15
C SER A 111 -5.63 1.19 1.26
N PHE A 112 -4.54 0.44 1.24
CA PHE A 112 -3.46 0.70 2.18
C PHE A 112 -2.54 1.81 1.68
N ILE A 113 -1.92 2.50 2.62
CA ILE A 113 -0.85 3.45 2.33
C ILE A 113 0.42 3.04 3.06
N THR A 114 1.55 3.15 2.37
CA THR A 114 2.88 3.07 2.96
C THR A 114 3.62 4.36 2.70
N GLY A 115 4.51 4.73 3.60
CA GLY A 115 5.28 5.95 3.47
C GLY A 115 6.66 5.83 4.13
N SER A 116 7.51 6.80 3.84
CA SER A 116 8.78 6.96 4.52
C SER A 116 8.68 8.09 5.54
N ALA A 117 9.27 7.89 6.70
CA ALA A 117 9.33 8.89 7.75
C ALA A 117 10.80 9.29 8.05
N THR A 118 10.99 10.55 8.36
CA THR A 118 12.28 11.01 8.89
C THR A 118 12.24 10.88 10.42
N MET A 119 13.20 10.16 10.97
CA MET A 119 13.33 9.95 12.41
C MET A 119 14.64 10.50 12.93
N MET A 120 14.60 11.09 14.12
CA MET A 120 15.78 11.54 14.84
C MET A 120 16.32 10.40 15.69
N ILE A 121 17.59 10.04 15.48
CA ILE A 121 18.29 9.06 16.32
C ILE A 121 18.60 9.70 17.68
N ALA A 122 18.47 8.93 18.75
CA ALA A 122 18.82 9.39 20.11
C ALA A 122 20.30 9.83 20.18
N SER A 123 20.55 10.94 20.85
CA SER A 123 21.89 11.49 21.06
C SER A 123 21.93 12.17 22.43
N ASP A 124 23.07 12.12 23.12
CA ASP A 124 23.28 12.85 24.36
C ASP A 124 23.72 14.31 24.11
N ASP A 125 24.07 14.64 22.87
CA ASP A 125 24.47 16.02 22.48
C ASP A 125 23.20 16.81 22.05
N GLU A 126 22.84 17.79 22.88
CA GLU A 126 21.69 18.68 22.64
C GLU A 126 21.82 19.49 21.34
N LYS A 127 23.05 19.85 20.94
CA LYS A 127 23.29 20.60 19.69
C LYS A 127 23.01 19.70 18.47
N VAL A 128 23.39 18.44 18.55
CA VAL A 128 23.05 17.46 17.50
C VAL A 128 21.54 17.29 17.39
N LYS A 129 20.85 17.11 18.51
CA LYS A 129 19.37 17.02 18.52
C LYS A 129 18.72 18.27 17.93
N GLN A 130 19.16 19.44 18.35
CA GLN A 130 18.63 20.70 17.84
C GLN A 130 18.82 20.83 16.32
N ASN A 131 20.02 20.54 15.82
CA ASN A 131 20.30 20.61 14.39
C ASN A 131 19.48 19.59 13.58
N ALA A 132 19.35 18.37 14.09
CA ALA A 132 18.51 17.35 13.47
C ALA A 132 17.04 17.80 13.39
N TRP A 133 16.52 18.40 14.47
CA TRP A 133 15.17 18.93 14.50
C TRP A 133 14.96 20.08 13.50
N GLU A 134 15.91 21.00 13.40
CA GLU A 134 15.84 22.07 12.38
C GLU A 134 15.83 21.53 10.96
N PHE A 135 16.64 20.48 10.68
CA PHE A 135 16.63 19.81 9.39
C PHE A 135 15.27 19.14 9.12
N MET A 136 14.71 18.42 10.09
CA MET A 136 13.40 17.77 9.94
C MET A 136 12.30 18.78 9.65
N LYS A 137 12.29 19.91 10.39
CA LYS A 137 11.33 21.01 10.15
C LYS A 137 11.50 21.61 8.75
N TRP A 138 12.73 21.85 8.33
CA TRP A 138 13.02 22.37 7.00
C TRP A 138 12.56 21.39 5.91
N TRP A 139 12.89 20.11 6.06
CA TRP A 139 12.49 19.07 5.10
C TRP A 139 10.97 18.93 4.97
N ALA A 140 10.23 19.07 6.07
CA ALA A 140 8.78 18.94 6.09
C ALA A 140 8.02 20.16 5.50
N LYS A 141 8.70 21.27 5.21
CA LYS A 141 8.05 22.46 4.64
C LYS A 141 7.55 22.21 3.22
N THR A 142 6.37 22.75 2.91
CA THR A 142 5.79 22.66 1.57
C THR A 142 6.74 23.21 0.51
N GLU A 143 7.34 24.36 0.71
CA GLU A 143 8.26 24.99 -0.23
C GLU A 143 9.49 24.13 -0.51
N THR A 144 10.04 23.49 0.52
CA THR A 144 11.19 22.58 0.38
C THR A 144 10.82 21.36 -0.43
N GLN A 145 9.67 20.74 -0.16
CA GLN A 145 9.18 19.56 -0.87
C GLN A 145 8.88 19.88 -2.34
N VAL A 146 8.29 21.05 -2.63
CA VAL A 146 8.02 21.51 -4.00
C VAL A 146 9.32 21.77 -4.75
N GLN A 147 10.25 22.51 -4.13
CA GLN A 147 11.53 22.80 -4.76
C GLN A 147 12.30 21.52 -5.06
N PHE A 148 12.45 20.64 -4.07
CA PHE A 148 13.12 19.35 -4.24
C PHE A 148 12.48 18.52 -5.35
N GLY A 149 11.15 18.39 -5.34
CA GLY A 149 10.43 17.59 -6.33
C GLY A 149 10.60 18.11 -7.76
N ARG A 150 10.55 19.44 -7.95
CA ARG A 150 10.75 20.06 -9.25
C ARG A 150 12.19 19.95 -9.73
N GLU A 151 13.16 20.16 -8.85
CA GLU A 151 14.58 20.10 -9.23
C GLU A 151 14.99 18.66 -9.57
N ILE A 152 14.59 17.66 -8.80
CA ILE A 152 14.96 16.28 -9.09
C ILE A 152 14.31 15.79 -10.40
N GLU A 153 13.04 16.17 -10.66
CA GLU A 153 12.39 15.83 -11.92
C GLU A 153 13.03 16.57 -13.12
N ALA A 154 13.42 17.83 -12.96
CA ALA A 154 14.13 18.58 -14.01
C ALA A 154 15.49 17.99 -14.34
N LEU A 155 16.20 17.43 -13.37
CA LEU A 155 17.52 16.85 -13.56
C LEU A 155 17.48 15.41 -14.10
N LEU A 156 16.55 14.60 -13.64
CA LEU A 156 16.53 13.14 -13.88
C LEU A 156 15.33 12.69 -14.74
N GLY A 157 14.44 13.63 -15.10
CA GLY A 157 13.24 13.34 -15.87
C GLY A 157 12.08 12.80 -15.05
N SER A 158 10.97 12.46 -15.72
CA SER A 158 9.71 12.06 -15.11
C SER A 158 9.81 10.79 -14.26
N SER A 159 10.81 9.93 -14.49
CA SER A 159 11.06 8.76 -13.66
C SER A 159 11.39 9.10 -12.20
N ALA A 160 11.94 10.28 -11.98
CA ALA A 160 12.31 10.79 -10.66
C ALA A 160 11.25 11.70 -10.04
N ARG A 161 10.04 11.74 -10.59
CA ARG A 161 8.93 12.51 -10.01
C ARG A 161 8.72 12.15 -8.56
N TYR A 162 8.82 13.15 -7.71
CA TYR A 162 8.85 12.96 -6.26
C TYR A 162 7.47 12.61 -5.71
N ALA A 163 7.42 11.53 -4.95
CA ALA A 163 6.23 11.08 -4.23
C ALA A 163 6.21 11.70 -2.82
N THR A 164 5.63 12.88 -2.68
CA THR A 164 5.51 13.55 -1.39
C THR A 164 4.23 13.13 -0.65
N ALA A 165 4.33 13.03 0.69
CA ALA A 165 3.18 12.90 1.58
C ALA A 165 2.57 14.26 1.99
N ASN A 166 3.19 15.37 1.61
CA ASN A 166 2.69 16.72 1.86
C ASN A 166 1.67 17.09 0.78
N LYS A 167 0.38 17.11 1.14
CA LYS A 167 -0.73 17.39 0.20
C LYS A 167 -0.60 18.76 -0.46
N ASP A 168 -0.16 19.79 0.28
CA ASP A 168 0.02 21.14 -0.28
C ASP A 168 1.19 21.22 -1.26
N ALA A 169 2.22 20.37 -1.08
CA ALA A 169 3.30 20.25 -2.04
C ALA A 169 2.89 19.43 -3.26
N PHE A 170 2.16 18.34 -3.06
CA PHE A 170 1.73 17.44 -4.11
C PHE A 170 1.00 18.17 -5.24
N VAL A 171 0.04 19.02 -4.92
CA VAL A 171 -0.75 19.78 -5.91
C VAL A 171 0.08 20.80 -6.69
N GLN A 172 1.33 21.05 -6.30
CA GLN A 172 2.26 21.97 -6.97
C GLN A 172 3.33 21.23 -7.79
N LEU A 173 3.35 19.89 -7.77
CA LEU A 173 4.24 19.07 -8.60
C LEU A 173 3.66 18.86 -10.00
N SER A 174 4.40 18.16 -10.87
CA SER A 174 4.12 18.02 -12.30
C SER A 174 3.01 16.99 -12.61
N TRP A 175 1.91 17.03 -11.87
CA TRP A 175 0.71 16.22 -12.12
C TRP A 175 -0.33 17.03 -12.89
N SER A 176 -1.12 16.38 -13.75
CA SER A 176 -2.28 17.04 -14.36
C SER A 176 -3.37 17.33 -13.31
N ALA A 177 -4.27 18.26 -13.60
CA ALA A 177 -5.38 18.56 -12.69
C ALA A 177 -6.32 17.35 -12.52
N GLU A 178 -6.49 16.55 -13.55
CA GLU A 178 -7.26 15.31 -13.54
C GLU A 178 -6.58 14.26 -12.66
N ASP A 179 -5.27 14.06 -12.81
CA ASP A 179 -4.50 13.12 -11.97
C ASP A 179 -4.56 13.51 -10.50
N ILE A 180 -4.36 14.78 -10.18
CA ILE A 180 -4.46 15.30 -8.82
C ILE A 180 -5.84 14.97 -8.23
N LYS A 181 -6.91 15.18 -8.98
CA LYS A 181 -8.28 14.90 -8.51
C LYS A 181 -8.49 13.42 -8.17
N VAL A 182 -7.99 12.52 -9.02
CA VAL A 182 -8.10 11.07 -8.79
C VAL A 182 -7.27 10.64 -7.58
N LEU A 183 -6.01 11.09 -7.50
CA LEU A 183 -5.12 10.72 -6.40
C LEU A 183 -5.58 11.29 -5.06
N ASP A 184 -6.06 12.53 -5.01
CA ASP A 184 -6.60 13.13 -3.79
C ASP A 184 -7.86 12.38 -3.31
N ALA A 185 -8.77 12.03 -4.21
CA ALA A 185 -9.95 11.25 -3.89
C ALA A 185 -9.61 9.83 -3.40
N GLN A 186 -8.55 9.20 -3.93
CA GLN A 186 -8.09 7.90 -3.43
C GLN A 186 -7.41 8.04 -2.06
N TRP A 187 -6.63 9.10 -1.83
CA TRP A 187 -5.96 9.34 -0.55
C TRP A 187 -6.92 9.52 0.62
N GLU A 188 -8.10 10.11 0.39
CA GLU A 188 -9.14 10.21 1.40
C GLU A 188 -9.68 8.83 1.86
N GLN A 189 -9.44 7.78 1.07
CA GLN A 189 -9.86 6.40 1.34
C GLN A 189 -8.68 5.49 1.68
N THR A 190 -7.51 6.04 2.02
CA THR A 190 -6.35 5.22 2.40
C THR A 190 -6.30 4.96 3.89
N VAL A 191 -5.87 3.76 4.25
CA VAL A 191 -5.69 3.31 5.63
C VAL A 191 -4.21 3.02 5.86
N GLY A 192 -3.64 3.58 6.91
CA GLY A 192 -2.28 3.27 7.35
C GLY A 192 -2.24 1.92 8.07
N ILE A 193 -1.32 1.06 7.67
CA ILE A 193 -1.07 -0.18 8.43
C ILE A 193 -0.47 0.21 9.79
N ARG A 194 -1.14 -0.22 10.86
CA ARG A 194 -0.66 0.04 12.22
C ARG A 194 0.61 -0.74 12.51
N GLU A 195 1.60 -0.08 13.07
CA GLU A 195 2.81 -0.72 13.57
C GLU A 195 2.58 -1.26 14.99
N VAL A 196 2.91 -2.53 15.18
CA VAL A 196 2.84 -3.21 16.49
C VAL A 196 4.16 -3.94 16.76
N PRO A 197 4.57 -4.12 18.03
CA PRO A 197 5.74 -4.94 18.34
C PRO A 197 5.61 -6.33 17.71
N GLY A 198 6.61 -6.77 16.95
CA GLY A 198 6.57 -8.03 16.19
C GLY A 198 5.81 -7.99 14.87
N GLY A 199 5.08 -6.91 14.58
CA GLY A 199 4.25 -6.78 13.37
C GLY A 199 5.03 -6.75 12.05
N TYR A 200 6.33 -6.45 12.08
CA TYR A 200 7.18 -6.45 10.87
C TYR A 200 7.24 -7.82 10.17
N ASP A 201 6.97 -8.91 10.87
CA ASP A 201 6.91 -10.26 10.30
C ASP A 201 5.54 -10.64 9.73
N THR A 202 4.49 -9.88 10.05
CA THR A 202 3.11 -10.18 9.65
C THR A 202 2.96 -10.32 8.14
N GLY A 203 3.49 -9.37 7.37
CA GLY A 203 3.45 -9.45 5.90
C GLY A 203 4.16 -10.69 5.34
N ARG A 204 5.25 -11.11 5.96
CA ARG A 204 5.96 -12.34 5.60
C ARG A 204 5.11 -13.58 5.88
N HIS A 205 4.43 -13.64 7.01
CA HIS A 205 3.55 -14.75 7.37
C HIS A 205 2.36 -14.85 6.41
N ILE A 206 1.69 -13.73 6.11
CA ILE A 206 0.60 -13.69 5.13
C ILE A 206 1.10 -14.13 3.74
N GLY A 207 2.24 -13.63 3.28
CA GLY A 207 2.85 -14.07 2.02
C GLY A 207 3.20 -15.54 1.98
N ASN A 208 3.59 -16.13 3.13
CA ASN A 208 3.81 -17.57 3.25
C ASN A 208 2.50 -18.35 3.19
N ALA A 209 1.44 -17.88 3.86
CA ALA A 209 0.12 -18.48 3.80
C ALA A 209 -0.40 -18.52 2.35
N ILE A 210 -0.32 -17.40 1.64
CA ILE A 210 -0.70 -17.31 0.23
C ILE A 210 0.07 -18.34 -0.61
N ARG A 211 1.41 -18.43 -0.44
CA ARG A 211 2.22 -19.40 -1.19
C ARG A 211 1.81 -20.83 -0.91
N LYS A 212 1.50 -21.19 0.32
CA LYS A 212 1.03 -22.53 0.67
C LYS A 212 -0.26 -22.88 -0.06
N VAL A 213 -1.24 -21.99 0.00
CA VAL A 213 -2.51 -22.24 -0.69
C VAL A 213 -2.34 -22.31 -2.20
N LEU A 214 -1.54 -21.42 -2.80
CA LEU A 214 -1.38 -21.39 -4.26
C LEU A 214 -0.51 -22.52 -4.80
N ASN A 215 0.56 -22.90 -4.12
CA ASN A 215 1.52 -23.87 -4.62
C ASN A 215 1.29 -25.29 -4.08
N ASP A 216 1.02 -25.41 -2.76
CA ASP A 216 0.88 -26.68 -2.08
C ASP A 216 -0.58 -27.17 -2.08
N LYS A 217 -1.52 -26.29 -2.46
CA LYS A 217 -2.96 -26.56 -2.48
C LYS A 217 -3.55 -26.84 -1.09
N ASP A 218 -2.94 -26.26 -0.06
CA ASP A 218 -3.45 -26.35 1.29
C ASP A 218 -4.84 -25.68 1.41
N ASP A 219 -5.64 -26.09 2.39
CA ASP A 219 -6.93 -25.48 2.64
C ASP A 219 -6.77 -24.00 3.00
N THR A 220 -7.55 -23.14 2.36
CA THR A 220 -7.43 -21.69 2.46
C THR A 220 -7.70 -21.18 3.88
N ARG A 221 -8.75 -21.71 4.52
CA ARG A 221 -9.18 -21.24 5.86
C ARG A 221 -8.26 -21.78 6.95
N GLU A 222 -7.92 -23.05 6.90
CA GLU A 222 -6.99 -23.66 7.87
C GLU A 222 -5.62 -22.97 7.78
N THR A 223 -5.15 -22.67 6.56
CA THR A 223 -3.85 -22.02 6.36
C THR A 223 -3.81 -20.64 6.98
N ILE A 224 -4.81 -19.78 6.79
CA ILE A 224 -4.77 -18.42 7.36
C ILE A 224 -4.86 -18.47 8.89
N ILE A 225 -5.62 -19.41 9.47
CA ILE A 225 -5.70 -19.63 10.93
C ILE A 225 -4.33 -20.07 11.47
N ASP A 226 -3.66 -21.02 10.84
CA ASP A 226 -2.32 -21.46 11.24
C ASP A 226 -1.30 -20.34 11.24
N TYR A 227 -1.41 -19.42 10.26
CA TYR A 227 -0.51 -18.29 10.16
C TYR A 227 -0.90 -17.12 11.06
N SER A 228 -2.16 -16.95 11.44
CA SER A 228 -2.58 -15.99 12.47
C SER A 228 -1.97 -16.33 13.82
N ILE A 229 -1.94 -17.62 14.19
CA ILE A 229 -1.29 -18.10 15.41
C ILE A 229 0.21 -17.72 15.42
N LYS A 230 0.92 -17.93 14.31
CA LYS A 230 2.36 -17.58 14.21
C LYS A 230 2.60 -16.08 14.32
N ILE A 231 1.70 -15.27 13.75
CA ILE A 231 1.75 -13.80 13.87
C ILE A 231 1.57 -13.40 15.34
N ASP A 232 0.58 -13.97 16.02
CA ASP A 232 0.31 -13.70 17.44
C ASP A 232 1.49 -14.11 18.34
N GLU A 233 2.13 -15.23 18.06
CA GLU A 233 3.33 -15.69 18.79
C GLU A 233 4.49 -14.68 18.67
N GLU A 234 4.73 -14.12 17.48
CA GLU A 234 5.76 -13.08 17.29
C GLU A 234 5.41 -11.76 17.98
N ILE A 235 4.14 -11.35 17.92
CA ILE A 235 3.65 -10.17 18.65
C ILE A 235 3.83 -10.36 20.15
N GLU A 236 3.41 -11.50 20.70
CA GLU A 236 3.51 -11.79 22.12
C GLU A 236 4.97 -11.83 22.60
N LYS A 237 5.85 -12.46 21.82
CA LYS A 237 7.28 -12.54 22.10
C LYS A 237 7.91 -11.15 22.18
N LYS A 238 7.66 -10.28 21.18
CA LYS A 238 8.23 -8.94 21.13
C LYS A 238 7.66 -7.97 22.17
N ARG A 239 6.47 -8.24 22.67
CA ARG A 239 5.89 -7.45 23.78
C ARG A 239 6.45 -7.80 25.14
N LYS A 240 7.12 -8.94 25.29
CA LYS A 240 7.77 -9.39 26.53
C LYS A 240 9.25 -8.97 26.63
N GLU A 241 9.87 -8.60 25.51
CA GLU A 241 11.22 -8.01 25.44
C GLU A 241 11.21 -6.52 25.85
#